data_20ab17210314c7b13511c5de5dcbb8f1
#
_entry.id   20ab17210314c7b13511c5de5dcbb8f1
#
_cell.length_a   1.000
_cell.length_b   1.000
_cell.length_c   1.000
_cell.angle_alpha   90.00
_cell.angle_beta   90.00
_cell.angle_gamma   90.00
#
_symmetry.space_group_name_H-M   'P 1'
#
loop_
_entity.id
_entity.type
_entity.pdbx_description
1 polymer ?
#
loop_
_entity_poly.entity_id
_entity_poly.type
_entity_poly.pdbx_seq_one_letter_code
_entity_poly.pdbx_strand_id
1 'polypeptide(L)'
;MLTIVNGVTSKQVLANEIINLLETMGLDGYFYLGYPVLGGIDGKIKVDALLVSEQTGIVLFDLETLAEENMEDKIQLLDELYNNMEAKLKRYGYLSKRRVLQVPINVLSYAPLYKTKSDEICTSIEEVKEYLESLEWKQGEEYYKKLLEAIQMISQLKKRGGRKNLQKASSRGSKLKAIEDQISCLDKYQSKAVIETVEGVQRIRGLAGSGKTIVLALKVAYLYTICLLYTSDAADDGESV
;
A
#
# COMPACT_ATOMS: atom_id res chain seq x y z
N MET A 1 0.72 -17.35 8.17
CA MET A 1 -0.18 -16.60 9.09
C MET A 1 -0.34 -15.16 8.57
N LEU A 2 -1.58 -14.70 8.39
CA LEU A 2 -1.89 -13.35 7.94
C LEU A 2 -1.57 -12.32 9.03
N THR A 3 -0.89 -11.24 8.68
CA THR A 3 -0.61 -10.10 9.57
C THR A 3 -1.42 -8.89 9.09
N ILE A 4 -2.37 -8.43 9.90
CA ILE A 4 -3.20 -7.27 9.58
C ILE A 4 -2.50 -6.02 10.12
N VAL A 5 -2.40 -5.00 9.27
CA VAL A 5 -1.82 -3.69 9.59
C VAL A 5 -2.90 -2.63 9.38
N ASN A 6 -3.52 -2.19 10.45
CA ASN A 6 -4.63 -1.24 10.42
C ASN A 6 -4.12 0.19 10.23
N GLY A 7 -4.51 0.80 9.12
CA GLY A 7 -4.38 2.23 8.85
C GLY A 7 -5.74 2.92 8.97
N VAL A 8 -5.82 4.15 8.48
CA VAL A 8 -7.07 4.93 8.46
C VAL A 8 -7.91 4.53 7.24
N THR A 9 -9.11 4.03 7.48
CA THR A 9 -10.10 3.77 6.44
C THR A 9 -11.51 4.17 6.92
N SER A 10 -12.29 4.75 6.04
CA SER A 10 -13.72 5.03 6.27
C SER A 10 -14.61 3.82 5.95
N LYS A 11 -14.06 2.80 5.29
CA LYS A 11 -14.80 1.64 4.74
C LYS A 11 -14.58 0.38 5.60
N GLN A 12 -14.62 0.54 6.93
CA GLN A 12 -14.26 -0.50 7.91
C GLN A 12 -15.12 -1.77 7.80
N VAL A 13 -16.40 -1.65 7.44
CA VAL A 13 -17.30 -2.80 7.33
C VAL A 13 -16.83 -3.73 6.22
N LEU A 14 -16.64 -3.21 5.02
CA LEU A 14 -16.16 -4.00 3.87
C LEU A 14 -14.75 -4.54 4.12
N ALA A 15 -13.89 -3.74 4.76
CA ALA A 15 -12.54 -4.18 5.14
C ALA A 15 -12.57 -5.40 6.08
N ASN A 16 -13.50 -5.43 7.05
CA ASN A 16 -13.65 -6.54 7.97
C ASN A 16 -14.18 -7.81 7.26
N GLU A 17 -15.05 -7.67 6.28
CA GLU A 17 -15.52 -8.80 5.47
C GLU A 17 -14.35 -9.45 4.70
N ILE A 18 -13.50 -8.63 4.09
CA ILE A 18 -12.28 -9.13 3.41
C ILE A 18 -11.32 -9.79 4.41
N ILE A 19 -11.10 -9.19 5.59
CA ILE A 19 -10.24 -9.77 6.62
C ILE A 19 -10.73 -11.15 7.03
N ASN A 20 -12.03 -11.29 7.33
CA ASN A 20 -12.64 -12.58 7.73
C ASN A 20 -12.48 -13.61 6.61
N LEU A 21 -12.66 -13.21 5.35
CA LEU A 21 -12.44 -14.08 4.21
C LEU A 21 -10.98 -14.56 4.15
N LEU A 22 -10.01 -13.65 4.21
CA LEU A 22 -8.59 -13.98 4.11
C LEU A 22 -8.12 -14.90 5.24
N GLU A 23 -8.62 -14.70 6.47
CA GLU A 23 -8.36 -15.59 7.61
C GLU A 23 -8.95 -16.98 7.37
N THR A 24 -10.17 -17.06 6.83
CA THR A 24 -10.84 -18.34 6.50
C THR A 24 -10.11 -19.10 5.40
N MET A 25 -9.55 -18.40 4.42
CA MET A 25 -8.74 -18.98 3.35
C MET A 25 -7.38 -19.47 3.82
N GLY A 26 -6.94 -19.05 5.02
CA GLY A 26 -5.63 -19.42 5.56
C GLY A 26 -4.46 -18.86 4.77
N LEU A 27 -4.64 -17.71 4.11
CA LEU A 27 -3.58 -17.05 3.36
C LEU A 27 -2.50 -16.49 4.30
N ASP A 28 -1.25 -16.70 3.92
CA ASP A 28 -0.10 -16.13 4.62
C ASP A 28 0.32 -14.81 3.98
N GLY A 29 0.68 -13.82 4.80
CA GLY A 29 1.15 -12.54 4.28
C GLY A 29 0.80 -11.34 5.14
N TYR A 30 0.72 -10.18 4.49
CA TYR A 30 0.38 -8.90 5.10
C TYR A 30 -0.84 -8.28 4.43
N PHE A 31 -1.79 -7.86 5.24
CA PHE A 31 -2.95 -7.10 4.80
C PHE A 31 -2.91 -5.70 5.42
N TYR A 32 -2.72 -4.70 4.58
CA TYR A 32 -2.63 -3.29 4.97
C TYR A 32 -3.94 -2.59 4.66
N LEU A 33 -4.55 -1.93 5.65
CA LEU A 33 -5.69 -1.04 5.45
C LEU A 33 -5.22 0.40 5.27
N GLY A 34 -5.87 1.13 4.36
CA GLY A 34 -5.55 2.53 4.10
C GLY A 34 -4.10 2.75 3.63
N TYR A 35 -3.57 1.88 2.76
CA TYR A 35 -2.20 1.95 2.28
C TYR A 35 -2.01 3.10 1.27
N PRO A 36 -1.12 4.06 1.51
CA PRO A 36 -0.86 5.12 0.56
C PRO A 36 0.02 4.63 -0.59
N VAL A 37 -0.48 4.63 -1.82
CA VAL A 37 0.35 4.51 -3.01
C VAL A 37 0.88 5.90 -3.36
N LEU A 38 2.13 6.16 -3.01
CA LEU A 38 2.78 7.43 -3.32
C LEU A 38 3.33 7.41 -4.74
N GLY A 39 2.87 8.32 -5.61
CA GLY A 39 3.66 8.68 -6.76
C GLY A 39 3.07 8.59 -8.15
N GLY A 40 1.84 8.98 -8.38
CA GLY A 40 1.39 9.40 -9.72
C GLY A 40 1.95 10.78 -10.08
N ILE A 41 1.91 11.14 -11.38
CA ILE A 41 2.34 12.44 -11.89
C ILE A 41 1.45 13.54 -11.30
N ASP A 42 0.18 13.25 -11.04
CA ASP A 42 -0.87 14.20 -10.67
C ASP A 42 -1.34 14.10 -9.21
N GLY A 43 -0.77 13.24 -8.38
CA GLY A 43 -1.21 13.17 -7.00
C GLY A 43 -0.86 11.91 -6.24
N LYS A 44 -1.46 11.80 -5.05
CA LYS A 44 -1.33 10.65 -4.14
C LYS A 44 -2.59 9.81 -4.30
N ILE A 45 -2.47 8.65 -4.90
CA ILE A 45 -3.57 7.70 -4.94
C ILE A 45 -3.53 6.85 -3.66
N LYS A 46 -4.66 6.75 -3.01
CA LYS A 46 -4.88 5.92 -1.83
C LYS A 46 -5.49 4.59 -2.26
N VAL A 47 -4.96 3.51 -1.73
CA VAL A 47 -5.55 2.17 -1.85
C VAL A 47 -6.28 1.86 -0.55
N ASP A 48 -7.53 1.43 -0.62
CA ASP A 48 -8.33 1.13 0.58
C ASP A 48 -7.74 -0.04 1.36
N ALA A 49 -7.33 -1.09 0.65
CA ALA A 49 -6.58 -2.18 1.25
C ALA A 49 -5.57 -2.80 0.27
N LEU A 50 -4.52 -3.39 0.81
CA LEU A 50 -3.43 -4.01 0.07
C LEU A 50 -3.09 -5.36 0.71
N LEU A 51 -3.25 -6.45 -0.04
CA LEU A 51 -2.74 -7.77 0.31
C LEU A 51 -1.36 -7.97 -0.33
N VAL A 52 -0.43 -8.46 0.45
CA VAL A 52 0.91 -8.91 -0.02
C VAL A 52 1.12 -10.33 0.47
N SER A 53 1.06 -11.28 -0.44
CA SER A 53 1.21 -12.71 -0.14
C SER A 53 2.22 -13.37 -1.06
N GLU A 54 2.89 -14.41 -0.57
CA GLU A 54 3.78 -15.24 -1.37
C GLU A 54 3.01 -16.04 -2.44
N GLN A 55 1.75 -16.29 -2.20
CA GLN A 55 0.88 -17.09 -3.07
C GLN A 55 0.30 -16.26 -4.22
N THR A 56 -0.16 -15.04 -3.92
CA THR A 56 -0.91 -14.20 -4.87
C THR A 56 -0.12 -13.00 -5.40
N GLY A 57 1.03 -12.67 -4.80
CA GLY A 57 1.74 -11.43 -5.07
C GLY A 57 1.07 -10.25 -4.38
N ILE A 58 0.75 -9.21 -5.16
CA ILE A 58 0.04 -8.02 -4.69
C ILE A 58 -1.40 -8.06 -5.18
N VAL A 59 -2.33 -7.80 -4.26
CA VAL A 59 -3.73 -7.51 -4.60
C VAL A 59 -4.11 -6.16 -3.98
N LEU A 60 -4.48 -5.22 -4.83
CA LEU A 60 -4.99 -3.91 -4.47
C LEU A 60 -6.52 -3.99 -4.39
N PHE A 61 -7.07 -3.63 -3.24
CA PHE A 61 -8.52 -3.58 -3.06
C PHE A 61 -9.00 -2.14 -3.09
N ASP A 62 -9.94 -1.88 -3.95
CA ASP A 62 -10.81 -0.74 -3.89
C ASP A 62 -12.13 -1.21 -3.25
N LEU A 63 -12.54 -0.57 -2.18
CA LEU A 63 -13.76 -0.91 -1.44
C LEU A 63 -14.82 0.13 -1.75
N GLU A 64 -15.94 -0.28 -2.35
CA GLU A 64 -16.98 0.67 -2.76
C GLU A 64 -18.24 0.52 -1.92
N THR A 65 -18.64 1.63 -1.30
CA THR A 65 -19.83 1.70 -0.43
C THR A 65 -21.01 2.40 -1.08
N LEU A 66 -20.80 3.02 -2.25
CA LEU A 66 -21.83 3.73 -2.98
C LEU A 66 -22.48 2.81 -4.02
N ALA A 67 -23.65 3.20 -4.49
CA ALA A 67 -24.28 2.54 -5.62
C ALA A 67 -23.50 2.86 -6.91
N GLU A 68 -23.69 2.01 -7.93
CA GLU A 68 -23.08 2.16 -9.24
C GLU A 68 -23.47 3.50 -9.88
N GLU A 69 -22.47 4.36 -10.15
CA GLU A 69 -22.68 5.65 -10.82
C GLU A 69 -22.17 5.60 -12.27
N ASN A 70 -20.89 5.31 -12.47
CA ASN A 70 -20.25 5.24 -13.79
C ASN A 70 -19.19 4.12 -13.83
N MET A 71 -19.46 3.12 -14.67
CA MET A 71 -18.57 1.96 -14.81
C MET A 71 -17.24 2.33 -15.49
N GLU A 72 -17.24 3.26 -16.44
CA GLU A 72 -16.04 3.68 -17.16
C GLU A 72 -15.05 4.38 -16.22
N ASP A 73 -15.55 5.27 -15.37
CA ASP A 73 -14.71 5.98 -14.38
C ASP A 73 -14.14 4.98 -13.35
N LYS A 74 -14.93 3.94 -13.00
CA LYS A 74 -14.47 2.89 -12.08
C LYS A 74 -13.32 2.07 -12.68
N ILE A 75 -13.45 1.63 -13.91
CA ILE A 75 -12.39 0.90 -14.63
C ILE A 75 -11.14 1.77 -14.76
N GLN A 76 -11.31 3.04 -15.12
CA GLN A 76 -10.18 3.97 -15.18
C GLN A 76 -9.47 4.11 -13.83
N LEU A 77 -10.20 4.17 -12.72
CA LEU A 77 -9.62 4.20 -11.37
C LEU A 77 -8.78 2.95 -11.09
N LEU A 78 -9.30 1.76 -11.43
CA LEU A 78 -8.58 0.49 -11.22
C LEU A 78 -7.30 0.44 -12.06
N ASP A 79 -7.35 0.88 -13.32
CA ASP A 79 -6.18 1.02 -14.18
C ASP A 79 -5.14 1.99 -13.60
N GLU A 80 -5.57 3.10 -13.05
CA GLU A 80 -4.68 4.06 -12.38
C GLU A 80 -4.01 3.45 -11.13
N LEU A 81 -4.75 2.69 -10.32
CA LEU A 81 -4.19 1.98 -9.17
C LEU A 81 -3.11 0.98 -9.61
N TYR A 82 -3.39 0.19 -10.65
CA TYR A 82 -2.44 -0.75 -11.24
C TYR A 82 -1.17 -0.04 -11.71
N ASN A 83 -1.33 0.98 -12.57
CA ASN A 83 -0.21 1.72 -13.18
C ASN A 83 0.67 2.40 -12.12
N ASN A 84 0.07 2.97 -11.08
CA ASN A 84 0.80 3.61 -10.00
C ASN A 84 1.58 2.59 -9.15
N MET A 85 0.99 1.43 -8.85
CA MET A 85 1.68 0.37 -8.13
C MET A 85 2.83 -0.20 -8.98
N GLU A 86 2.60 -0.46 -10.25
CA GLU A 86 3.62 -0.95 -11.19
C GLU A 86 4.80 0.05 -11.29
N ALA A 87 4.51 1.33 -11.49
CA ALA A 87 5.52 2.38 -11.53
C ALA A 87 6.32 2.48 -10.22
N LYS A 88 5.67 2.26 -9.07
CA LYS A 88 6.32 2.20 -7.77
C LYS A 88 7.28 1.02 -7.67
N LEU A 89 6.83 -0.18 -8.03
CA LEU A 89 7.64 -1.40 -7.91
C LEU A 89 8.79 -1.44 -8.92
N LYS A 90 8.61 -0.92 -10.13
CA LYS A 90 9.67 -0.81 -11.14
C LYS A 90 10.85 0.07 -10.71
N ARG A 91 10.68 0.93 -9.69
CA ARG A 91 11.80 1.70 -9.11
C ARG A 91 12.80 0.81 -8.36
N TYR A 92 12.36 -0.39 -7.97
CA TYR A 92 13.20 -1.38 -7.29
C TYR A 92 13.71 -2.40 -8.30
N GLY A 93 14.89 -2.15 -8.88
CA GLY A 93 15.46 -2.98 -9.94
C GLY A 93 15.59 -4.46 -9.57
N TYR A 94 15.69 -4.78 -8.27
CA TYR A 94 15.78 -6.15 -7.75
C TYR A 94 14.44 -6.92 -7.82
N LEU A 95 13.30 -6.24 -8.06
CA LEU A 95 12.01 -6.87 -8.32
C LEU A 95 11.78 -7.18 -9.80
N SER A 96 12.72 -6.78 -10.66
CA SER A 96 12.60 -6.95 -12.11
C SER A 96 13.71 -7.87 -12.64
N LYS A 97 13.36 -8.70 -13.62
CA LYS A 97 14.30 -9.52 -14.37
C LYS A 97 14.17 -9.16 -15.85
N ARG A 98 15.29 -8.80 -16.49
CA ARG A 98 15.30 -8.34 -17.89
C ARG A 98 14.29 -7.21 -18.17
N ARG A 99 14.17 -6.24 -17.23
CA ARG A 99 13.22 -5.12 -17.26
C ARG A 99 11.74 -5.49 -17.11
N VAL A 100 11.42 -6.77 -16.87
CA VAL A 100 10.06 -7.24 -16.60
C VAL A 100 9.89 -7.42 -15.10
N LEU A 101 8.85 -6.82 -14.54
CA LEU A 101 8.50 -6.99 -13.13
C LEU A 101 8.13 -8.46 -12.88
N GLN A 102 8.69 -9.04 -11.81
CA GLN A 102 8.47 -10.45 -11.46
C GLN A 102 7.39 -10.64 -10.40
N VAL A 103 6.77 -9.56 -9.98
CA VAL A 103 5.68 -9.54 -9.00
C VAL A 103 4.37 -9.32 -9.74
N PRO A 104 3.39 -10.23 -9.66
CA PRO A 104 2.06 -9.99 -10.20
C PRO A 104 1.36 -8.90 -9.36
N ILE A 105 0.71 -7.99 -10.05
CA ILE A 105 -0.13 -6.96 -9.47
C ILE A 105 -1.54 -7.24 -9.94
N ASN A 106 -2.43 -7.39 -9.00
CA ASN A 106 -3.86 -7.58 -9.26
C ASN A 106 -4.61 -6.42 -8.61
N VAL A 107 -5.67 -5.97 -9.25
CA VAL A 107 -6.55 -4.93 -8.75
C VAL A 107 -7.96 -5.47 -8.71
N LEU A 108 -8.67 -5.24 -7.63
CA LEU A 108 -10.00 -5.75 -7.41
C LEU A 108 -10.85 -4.70 -6.73
N SER A 109 -12.02 -4.40 -7.27
CA SER A 109 -13.04 -3.62 -6.58
C SER A 109 -14.05 -4.56 -5.91
N TYR A 110 -14.26 -4.37 -4.61
CA TYR A 110 -15.35 -5.01 -3.89
C TYR A 110 -16.48 -4.00 -3.69
N ALA A 111 -17.56 -4.17 -4.46
CA ALA A 111 -18.65 -3.24 -4.58
C ALA A 111 -20.02 -3.95 -4.42
N PRO A 112 -20.44 -4.28 -3.17
CA PRO A 112 -21.66 -5.07 -2.92
C PRO A 112 -22.96 -4.45 -3.42
N LEU A 113 -22.98 -3.14 -3.65
CA LEU A 113 -24.17 -2.41 -4.12
C LEU A 113 -24.23 -2.27 -5.65
N TYR A 114 -23.20 -2.73 -6.37
CA TYR A 114 -23.19 -2.72 -7.83
C TYR A 114 -24.07 -3.84 -8.39
N LYS A 115 -24.67 -3.58 -9.55
CA LYS A 115 -25.48 -4.55 -10.31
C LYS A 115 -24.68 -5.16 -11.47
N THR A 116 -23.73 -4.40 -12.00
CA THR A 116 -22.90 -4.81 -13.12
C THR A 116 -21.64 -5.47 -12.59
N LYS A 117 -21.31 -6.62 -13.16
CA LYS A 117 -20.10 -7.40 -12.85
C LYS A 117 -19.06 -7.22 -13.94
N SER A 118 -17.80 -7.28 -13.57
CA SER A 118 -16.68 -7.45 -14.50
C SER A 118 -15.62 -8.33 -13.85
N ASP A 119 -14.58 -8.69 -14.59
CA ASP A 119 -13.49 -9.53 -14.09
C ASP A 119 -12.74 -8.89 -12.90
N GLU A 120 -12.81 -7.56 -12.76
CA GLU A 120 -12.14 -6.79 -11.71
C GLU A 120 -13.12 -6.22 -10.66
N ILE A 121 -14.43 -6.42 -10.82
CA ILE A 121 -15.47 -5.90 -9.92
C ILE A 121 -16.29 -7.05 -9.37
N CYS A 122 -16.10 -7.33 -8.07
CA CYS A 122 -16.85 -8.33 -7.33
C CYS A 122 -17.99 -7.68 -6.54
N THR A 123 -19.18 -8.26 -6.66
CA THR A 123 -20.40 -7.80 -5.98
C THR A 123 -20.74 -8.66 -4.76
N SER A 124 -20.04 -9.79 -4.57
CA SER A 124 -20.19 -10.64 -3.40
C SER A 124 -18.84 -11.09 -2.87
N ILE A 125 -18.81 -11.53 -1.61
CA ILE A 125 -17.59 -12.01 -0.97
C ILE A 125 -17.14 -13.36 -1.55
N GLU A 126 -18.06 -14.15 -2.06
CA GLU A 126 -17.80 -15.41 -2.76
C GLU A 126 -17.02 -15.15 -4.06
N GLU A 127 -17.39 -14.13 -4.82
CA GLU A 127 -16.66 -13.73 -6.02
C GLU A 127 -15.24 -13.26 -5.70
N VAL A 128 -15.08 -12.51 -4.62
CA VAL A 128 -13.73 -12.14 -4.13
C VAL A 128 -12.91 -13.38 -3.80
N LYS A 129 -13.52 -14.38 -3.16
CA LYS A 129 -12.85 -15.64 -2.85
C LYS A 129 -12.40 -16.38 -4.11
N GLU A 130 -13.32 -16.57 -5.07
CA GLU A 130 -13.02 -17.23 -6.35
C GLU A 130 -11.91 -16.51 -7.11
N TYR A 131 -11.94 -15.17 -7.14
CA TYR A 131 -10.90 -14.37 -7.72
C TYR A 131 -9.54 -14.62 -7.07
N LEU A 132 -9.45 -14.57 -5.73
CA LEU A 132 -8.22 -14.79 -4.99
C LEU A 132 -7.68 -16.22 -5.16
N GLU A 133 -8.56 -17.23 -5.22
CA GLU A 133 -8.21 -18.64 -5.46
C GLU A 133 -7.67 -18.87 -6.88
N SER A 134 -8.05 -18.03 -7.85
CA SER A 134 -7.54 -18.09 -9.22
C SER A 134 -6.11 -17.54 -9.37
N LEU A 135 -5.63 -16.78 -8.39
CA LEU A 135 -4.32 -16.13 -8.46
C LEU A 135 -3.20 -17.09 -8.08
N GLU A 136 -2.13 -17.10 -8.87
CA GLU A 136 -0.92 -17.90 -8.62
C GLU A 136 0.35 -17.08 -8.87
N TRP A 137 1.26 -17.05 -7.91
CA TRP A 137 2.59 -16.46 -8.07
C TRP A 137 3.70 -17.49 -7.99
N LYS A 138 4.10 -18.05 -9.13
CA LYS A 138 5.11 -19.13 -9.23
C LYS A 138 6.50 -18.77 -8.72
N GLN A 139 6.83 -17.48 -8.67
CA GLN A 139 8.15 -16.99 -8.24
C GLN A 139 8.09 -16.31 -6.85
N GLY A 140 7.01 -16.53 -6.09
CA GLY A 140 6.76 -15.85 -4.82
C GLY A 140 7.88 -16.04 -3.82
N GLU A 141 8.35 -17.25 -3.61
CA GLU A 141 9.42 -17.58 -2.67
C GLU A 141 10.71 -16.77 -2.93
N GLU A 142 11.12 -16.60 -4.18
CA GLU A 142 12.33 -15.84 -4.54
C GLU A 142 12.16 -14.33 -4.31
N TYR A 143 10.99 -13.80 -4.64
CA TYR A 143 10.77 -12.35 -4.68
C TYR A 143 10.01 -11.79 -3.47
N TYR A 144 9.35 -12.63 -2.69
CA TYR A 144 8.47 -12.18 -1.61
C TYR A 144 9.17 -11.31 -0.55
N LYS A 145 10.36 -11.71 -0.08
CA LYS A 145 11.12 -10.89 0.88
C LYS A 145 11.50 -9.54 0.30
N LYS A 146 11.97 -9.53 -0.93
CA LYS A 146 12.31 -8.30 -1.68
C LYS A 146 11.09 -7.40 -1.88
N LEU A 147 9.93 -8.01 -2.14
CA LEU A 147 8.66 -7.32 -2.26
C LEU A 147 8.24 -6.68 -0.93
N LEU A 148 8.32 -7.41 0.17
CA LEU A 148 8.01 -6.86 1.50
C LEU A 148 8.91 -5.66 1.83
N GLU A 149 10.21 -5.74 1.54
CA GLU A 149 11.12 -4.60 1.71
C GLU A 149 10.66 -3.38 0.89
N ALA A 150 10.29 -3.59 -0.38
CA ALA A 150 9.82 -2.50 -1.25
C ALA A 150 8.50 -1.89 -0.76
N ILE A 151 7.58 -2.70 -0.25
CA ILE A 151 6.28 -2.24 0.27
C ILE A 151 6.45 -1.55 1.62
N GLN A 152 7.31 -2.06 2.50
CA GLN A 152 7.56 -1.49 3.83
C GLN A 152 8.34 -0.17 3.77
N MET A 153 9.01 0.13 2.68
CA MET A 153 9.57 1.46 2.40
C MET A 153 8.47 2.51 2.11
N ILE A 154 7.48 2.60 2.98
CA ILE A 154 6.24 3.38 2.82
C ILE A 154 6.48 4.86 2.63
N SER A 155 7.57 5.38 3.14
CA SER A 155 7.94 6.76 2.95
C SER A 155 9.32 6.86 2.33
N GLN A 156 9.43 6.59 1.05
CA GLN A 156 10.38 7.41 0.34
C GLN A 156 9.83 8.84 0.37
N LEU A 157 10.15 9.56 1.45
CA LEU A 157 10.34 11.00 1.34
C LEU A 157 10.99 11.19 -0.03
N LYS A 158 10.31 11.90 -0.95
CA LYS A 158 10.85 12.20 -2.29
C LYS A 158 12.34 12.41 -2.11
N LYS A 159 13.18 11.48 -2.59
CA LYS A 159 14.62 11.70 -2.64
C LYS A 159 14.75 12.99 -3.44
N ARG A 160 14.87 14.12 -2.73
CA ARG A 160 15.23 15.39 -3.36
C ARG A 160 16.44 15.06 -4.18
N GLY A 161 16.30 15.08 -5.51
CA GLY A 161 17.20 14.66 -6.55
C GLY A 161 18.47 13.99 -6.03
N GLY A 162 18.53 12.65 -6.08
CA GLY A 162 19.66 11.91 -5.50
C GLY A 162 20.95 12.61 -5.93
N ARG A 163 21.83 12.91 -4.97
CA ARG A 163 23.09 13.58 -5.19
C ARG A 163 23.88 12.82 -6.26
N LYS A 164 23.82 13.30 -7.51
CA LYS A 164 24.34 12.62 -8.69
C LYS A 164 25.87 12.56 -8.75
N ASN A 165 26.58 13.30 -7.89
CA ASN A 165 28.03 13.44 -7.91
C ASN A 165 28.73 12.94 -6.64
N LEU A 166 28.47 11.71 -6.21
CA LEU A 166 29.22 11.06 -5.13
C LEU A 166 30.49 10.42 -5.70
N GLN A 167 31.54 11.20 -5.90
CA GLN A 167 32.81 10.71 -6.47
C GLN A 167 33.70 9.96 -5.47
N LYS A 168 33.44 10.02 -4.17
CA LYS A 168 34.24 9.33 -3.14
C LYS A 168 33.35 8.65 -2.10
N ALA A 169 33.57 7.35 -1.88
CA ALA A 169 32.84 6.55 -0.88
C ALA A 169 32.97 7.07 0.56
N SER A 170 34.04 7.79 0.87
CA SER A 170 34.29 8.37 2.20
C SER A 170 33.76 9.81 2.39
N SER A 171 33.12 10.38 1.37
CA SER A 171 32.61 11.75 1.44
C SER A 171 31.44 11.89 2.44
N ARG A 172 31.26 13.10 3.04
CA ARG A 172 30.09 13.39 3.89
C ARG A 172 28.77 13.06 3.20
N GLY A 173 28.69 13.31 1.88
CA GLY A 173 27.50 13.00 1.07
C GLY A 173 27.23 11.49 0.94
N SER A 174 28.28 10.66 0.84
CA SER A 174 28.17 9.21 0.80
C SER A 174 27.73 8.63 2.14
N LYS A 175 28.30 9.14 3.26
CA LYS A 175 27.88 8.74 4.61
C LYS A 175 26.44 9.14 4.89
N LEU A 176 26.02 10.34 4.47
CA LEU A 176 24.66 10.80 4.62
C LEU A 176 23.68 9.93 3.81
N LYS A 177 24.04 9.56 2.58
CA LYS A 177 23.26 8.65 1.76
C LYS A 177 23.11 7.27 2.39
N ALA A 178 24.18 6.72 2.95
CA ALA A 178 24.13 5.44 3.67
C ALA A 178 23.20 5.51 4.90
N ILE A 179 23.21 6.63 5.61
CA ILE A 179 22.28 6.88 6.73
C ILE A 179 20.84 7.03 6.21
N GLU A 180 20.63 7.77 5.13
CA GLU A 180 19.32 7.90 4.48
C GLU A 180 18.78 6.54 3.97
N ASP A 181 19.66 5.69 3.44
CA ASP A 181 19.33 4.33 3.01
C ASP A 181 19.01 3.41 4.21
N GLN A 182 19.71 3.56 5.35
CA GLN A 182 19.38 2.84 6.59
C GLN A 182 18.08 3.31 7.24
N ILE A 183 17.77 4.59 7.18
CA ILE A 183 16.50 5.17 7.66
C ILE A 183 15.32 4.64 6.82
N SER A 184 15.56 4.31 5.56
CA SER A 184 14.50 3.83 4.65
C SER A 184 14.09 2.37 4.86
N CYS A 185 14.84 1.60 5.66
CA CYS A 185 14.56 0.20 5.96
C CYS A 185 13.94 0.06 7.35
N LEU A 186 12.62 0.16 7.44
CA LEU A 186 11.91 -0.15 8.67
C LEU A 186 11.71 -1.66 8.81
N ASP A 187 11.91 -2.18 10.00
CA ASP A 187 11.52 -3.55 10.31
C ASP A 187 9.99 -3.71 10.39
N LYS A 188 9.52 -4.97 10.49
CA LYS A 188 8.11 -5.33 10.55
C LYS A 188 7.32 -4.56 11.64
N TYR A 189 7.90 -4.43 12.83
CA TYR A 189 7.23 -3.79 13.97
C TYR A 189 7.21 -2.27 13.82
N GLN A 190 8.28 -1.71 13.28
CA GLN A 190 8.39 -0.28 12.99
C GLN A 190 7.41 0.12 11.89
N SER A 191 7.30 -0.64 10.79
CA SER A 191 6.33 -0.42 9.71
C SER A 191 4.89 -0.47 10.22
N LYS A 192 4.57 -1.49 11.03
CA LYS A 192 3.27 -1.60 11.69
C LYS A 192 2.98 -0.39 12.55
N ALA A 193 3.94 0.06 13.37
CA ALA A 193 3.77 1.23 14.23
C ALA A 193 3.58 2.54 13.46
N VAL A 194 4.13 2.65 12.24
CA VAL A 194 3.92 3.82 11.36
C VAL A 194 2.49 3.84 10.80
N ILE A 195 1.99 2.71 10.32
CA ILE A 195 0.72 2.64 9.59
C ILE A 195 -0.47 2.51 10.53
N GLU A 196 -0.34 1.68 11.57
CA GLU A 196 -1.43 1.39 12.50
C GLU A 196 -1.87 2.65 13.25
N THR A 197 -3.15 2.98 13.13
CA THR A 197 -3.75 4.15 13.76
C THR A 197 -4.87 3.69 14.68
N VAL A 198 -4.82 4.15 15.94
CA VAL A 198 -5.85 3.91 16.96
C VAL A 198 -6.43 5.24 17.39
N GLU A 199 -7.68 5.24 17.81
CA GLU A 199 -8.30 6.43 18.40
C GLU A 199 -7.64 6.79 19.73
N GLY A 200 -7.47 8.09 19.99
CA GLY A 200 -6.89 8.62 21.20
C GLY A 200 -5.37 8.65 21.21
N VAL A 201 -4.78 8.50 22.40
CA VAL A 201 -3.33 8.62 22.61
C VAL A 201 -2.61 7.32 22.35
N GLN A 202 -1.81 7.29 21.29
CA GLN A 202 -0.95 6.15 20.98
C GLN A 202 0.46 6.34 21.59
N ARG A 203 0.93 5.33 22.33
CA ARG A 203 2.27 5.33 22.92
C ARG A 203 3.19 4.35 22.20
N ILE A 204 4.29 4.84 21.63
CA ILE A 204 5.34 4.03 21.01
C ILE A 204 6.42 3.74 22.06
N ARG A 205 6.58 2.47 22.43
CA ARG A 205 7.60 2.01 23.39
C ARG A 205 8.67 1.19 22.66
N GLY A 206 9.89 1.26 23.18
CA GLY A 206 11.02 0.49 22.65
C GLY A 206 12.32 0.86 23.38
N LEU A 207 13.34 0.02 23.25
CA LEU A 207 14.66 0.24 23.85
C LEU A 207 15.33 1.51 23.33
N ALA A 208 16.33 2.01 24.02
CA ALA A 208 17.18 3.08 23.52
C ALA A 208 17.81 2.66 22.18
N GLY A 209 17.82 3.56 21.20
CA GLY A 209 18.35 3.26 19.86
C GLY A 209 17.44 2.45 18.94
N SER A 210 16.23 2.04 19.37
CA SER A 210 15.27 1.25 18.54
C SER A 210 14.57 2.04 17.44
N GLY A 211 15.05 3.20 17.04
CA GLY A 211 14.50 3.98 15.93
C GLY A 211 13.15 4.68 16.22
N LYS A 212 12.74 4.82 17.49
CA LYS A 212 11.44 5.46 17.84
C LYS A 212 11.22 6.83 17.20
N THR A 213 12.24 7.65 17.15
CA THR A 213 12.17 8.99 16.52
C THR A 213 11.90 8.90 15.03
N ILE A 214 12.50 7.93 14.37
CA ILE A 214 12.30 7.67 12.93
C ILE A 214 10.87 7.21 12.69
N VAL A 215 10.39 6.23 13.48
CA VAL A 215 9.02 5.73 13.42
C VAL A 215 8.01 6.87 13.64
N LEU A 216 8.26 7.74 14.62
CA LEU A 216 7.39 8.87 14.90
C LEU A 216 7.38 9.89 13.75
N ALA A 217 8.55 10.23 13.20
CA ALA A 217 8.64 11.15 12.06
C ALA A 217 7.91 10.61 10.82
N LEU A 218 8.05 9.31 10.55
CA LEU A 218 7.37 8.65 9.45
C LEU A 218 5.86 8.55 9.68
N LYS A 219 5.43 8.30 10.93
CA LYS A 219 4.01 8.30 11.29
C LYS A 219 3.37 9.67 11.11
N VAL A 220 4.07 10.74 11.53
CA VAL A 220 3.59 12.12 11.30
C VAL A 220 3.45 12.40 9.80
N ALA A 221 4.43 12.02 8.99
CA ALA A 221 4.37 12.18 7.54
C ALA A 221 3.21 11.35 6.91
N TYR A 222 2.96 10.15 7.41
CA TYR A 222 1.86 9.30 7.00
C TYR A 222 0.49 9.92 7.34
N LEU A 223 0.29 10.34 8.58
CA LEU A 223 -0.95 10.98 9.04
C LEU A 223 -1.21 12.30 8.31
N TYR A 224 -0.18 13.13 8.14
CA TYR A 224 -0.28 14.37 7.38
C TYR A 224 -0.73 14.12 5.93
N THR A 225 -0.19 13.10 5.30
CA THR A 225 -0.57 12.70 3.93
C THR A 225 -2.04 12.29 3.85
N ILE A 226 -2.52 11.53 4.84
CA ILE A 226 -3.92 11.09 4.92
C ILE A 226 -4.84 12.28 5.20
N CYS A 227 -4.51 13.13 6.17
CA CYS A 227 -5.32 14.31 6.48
C CYS A 227 -5.49 15.23 5.26
N LEU A 228 -4.44 15.43 4.45
CA LEU A 228 -4.55 16.22 3.23
C LEU A 228 -5.48 15.59 2.18
N LEU A 229 -5.53 14.26 2.10
CA LEU A 229 -6.47 13.57 1.21
C LEU A 229 -7.92 13.79 1.65
N TYR A 230 -8.19 13.68 2.95
CA TYR A 230 -9.56 13.92 3.47
C TYR A 230 -10.00 15.39 3.41
N THR A 231 -9.07 16.34 3.51
CA THR A 231 -9.42 17.78 3.40
C THR A 231 -9.65 18.21 1.96
N SER A 232 -9.07 17.55 0.96
CA SER A 232 -9.37 17.82 -0.45
C SER A 232 -10.74 17.27 -0.84
N ASP A 233 -11.09 16.07 -0.40
CA ASP A 233 -12.43 15.49 -0.64
C ASP A 233 -13.55 16.32 0.00
N ALA A 234 -13.32 16.83 1.22
CA ALA A 234 -14.29 17.71 1.91
C ALA A 234 -14.42 19.12 1.28
N ALA A 235 -13.47 19.55 0.47
CA ALA A 235 -13.53 20.83 -0.23
C ALA A 235 -14.33 20.74 -1.55
N ASP A 236 -14.36 19.58 -2.21
CA ASP A 236 -15.16 19.34 -3.42
C ASP A 236 -16.66 19.20 -3.11
N ASP A 237 -17.02 18.73 -1.91
CA ASP A 237 -18.43 18.63 -1.48
C ASP A 237 -19.05 19.98 -1.05
N GLY A 238 -18.28 21.06 -1.03
CA GLY A 238 -18.67 22.38 -0.52
C GLY A 238 -19.18 23.39 -1.57
N GLU A 239 -19.11 23.09 -2.87
CA GLU A 239 -19.60 24.01 -3.92
C GLU A 239 -20.87 23.49 -4.59
N SER A 240 -21.97 23.45 -3.85
CA SER A 240 -23.31 23.39 -4.41
C SER A 240 -24.30 24.08 -3.46
N VAL A 241 -24.27 25.41 -3.48
CA VAL A 241 -25.42 26.26 -3.06
C VAL A 241 -25.57 27.38 -4.07
#